data_d6c4c5811fc3b1a5b66936967441dc81
#
_entry.id   d6c4c5811fc3b1a5b66936967441dc81
#
_cell.length_a   1.000
_cell.length_b   1.000
_cell.length_c   1.000
_cell.angle_alpha   90.00
_cell.angle_beta   90.00
_cell.angle_gamma   90.00
#
_symmetry.space_group_name_H-M   'P 1'
#
loop_
_entity.id
_entity.type
_entity.pdbx_description
1 polymer ?
#
loop_
_entity_poly.entity_id
_entity_poly.type
_entity_poly.pdbx_seq_one_letter_code
_entity_poly.pdbx_strand_id
1 'polypeptide(L)'
;MSRPPALLLAALVAACGAGHAPASATAAQPAPDSSYAAAPDQVADTLLVDVLTVDPTIRIDARYAGTQNFTGAPLPGYEANRVLLHRDAAAALGRVQARLRTGGLGLKVFDGYRPVRATRAMVEWAERSGRRALLDSGYIARRSRHNLGVAMDLTMVDLGSGIEVPMGTPYDTFTPDAHTANAEGRIRRYREILVRVMESEGFRNYEKEWWHFSYPVEAAVPLDRVVR
;
A
#
# COMPACT_ATOMS: atom_id res chain seq x y z
N MET A 1 84.00 -1.86 30.22
CA MET A 1 84.48 -3.16 29.78
C MET A 1 83.70 -4.19 30.55
N SER A 2 82.71 -4.83 29.96
CA SER A 2 82.11 -6.12 30.42
C SER A 2 80.94 -6.43 29.46
N ARG A 3 81.06 -7.50 28.73
CA ARG A 3 80.00 -8.05 27.84
C ARG A 3 78.99 -8.82 28.64
N PRO A 4 77.71 -8.82 28.28
CA PRO A 4 76.69 -9.68 28.91
C PRO A 4 76.57 -11.03 28.16
N PRO A 5 75.96 -12.03 28.81
CA PRO A 5 75.85 -13.40 28.30
C PRO A 5 74.61 -13.57 27.39
N ALA A 6 74.75 -14.56 26.52
CA ALA A 6 73.73 -15.00 25.54
C ALA A 6 72.55 -15.68 26.23
N LEU A 7 71.32 -15.35 25.78
CA LEU A 7 70.11 -16.06 26.12
C LEU A 7 69.65 -16.92 24.95
N LEU A 8 69.41 -18.20 25.27
CA LEU A 8 68.82 -19.21 24.37
C LEU A 8 67.37 -18.82 23.96
N LEU A 9 67.11 -18.91 22.67
CA LEU A 9 65.75 -18.75 22.15
C LEU A 9 65.09 -20.13 22.03
N ALA A 10 64.05 -20.38 22.83
CA ALA A 10 63.21 -21.59 22.73
C ALA A 10 62.07 -21.29 21.74
N ALA A 11 61.97 -22.02 20.65
CA ALA A 11 60.93 -21.93 19.67
C ALA A 11 59.68 -22.66 20.18
N LEU A 12 58.58 -21.95 20.41
CA LEU A 12 57.25 -22.50 20.65
C LEU A 12 56.54 -22.63 19.30
N VAL A 13 56.24 -23.88 18.91
CA VAL A 13 55.36 -24.16 17.76
C VAL A 13 53.93 -24.01 18.21
N ALA A 14 53.26 -22.98 17.76
CA ALA A 14 51.81 -22.80 17.95
C ALA A 14 51.04 -23.54 16.84
N ALA A 15 50.28 -24.56 17.25
CA ALA A 15 49.35 -25.25 16.35
C ALA A 15 48.12 -24.35 16.06
N CYS A 16 47.94 -23.98 14.80
CA CYS A 16 46.71 -23.31 14.33
C CYS A 16 45.55 -24.30 14.33
N GLY A 17 44.72 -24.25 15.33
CA GLY A 17 43.40 -24.86 15.31
C GLY A 17 42.45 -24.03 14.41
N ALA A 18 42.03 -24.58 13.27
CA ALA A 18 41.00 -23.99 12.44
C ALA A 18 39.64 -24.08 13.16
N GLY A 19 39.25 -22.99 13.81
CA GLY A 19 37.91 -22.83 14.35
C GLY A 19 36.89 -22.74 13.21
N HIS A 20 36.06 -23.74 13.04
CA HIS A 20 34.87 -23.65 12.21
C HIS A 20 33.90 -22.63 12.84
N ALA A 21 33.65 -21.51 12.18
CA ALA A 21 32.56 -20.63 12.53
C ALA A 21 31.23 -21.38 12.35
N PRO A 22 30.30 -21.27 13.32
CA PRO A 22 28.98 -21.89 13.09
C PRO A 22 28.28 -21.18 11.94
N ALA A 23 27.79 -21.97 10.98
CA ALA A 23 26.94 -21.46 9.90
C ALA A 23 25.74 -20.76 10.52
N SER A 24 25.54 -19.47 10.19
CA SER A 24 24.35 -18.72 10.57
C SER A 24 23.13 -19.48 10.07
N ALA A 25 22.36 -20.04 11.00
CA ALA A 25 21.06 -20.60 10.69
C ALA A 25 20.17 -19.46 10.13
N THR A 26 19.94 -19.49 8.83
CA THR A 26 18.94 -18.64 8.20
C THR A 26 17.61 -19.00 8.86
N ALA A 27 17.05 -18.11 9.66
CA ALA A 27 15.74 -18.29 10.26
C ALA A 27 14.75 -18.56 9.12
N ALA A 28 14.12 -19.74 9.15
CA ALA A 28 13.12 -20.11 8.18
C ALA A 28 12.01 -19.05 8.19
N GLN A 29 11.73 -18.47 7.03
CA GLN A 29 10.59 -17.56 6.88
C GLN A 29 9.32 -18.32 7.27
N PRO A 30 8.43 -17.72 8.08
CA PRO A 30 7.15 -18.35 8.41
C PRO A 30 6.43 -18.69 7.11
N ALA A 31 5.91 -19.91 7.01
CA ALA A 31 5.14 -20.36 5.86
C ALA A 31 4.03 -19.34 5.55
N PRO A 32 3.76 -19.04 4.26
CA PRO A 32 2.69 -18.13 3.90
C PRO A 32 1.38 -18.60 4.51
N ASP A 33 0.63 -17.68 5.12
CA ASP A 33 -0.69 -17.95 5.70
C ASP A 33 -1.61 -18.52 4.60
N SER A 34 -1.76 -19.84 4.55
CA SER A 34 -2.56 -20.55 3.55
C SER A 34 -4.06 -20.18 3.62
N SER A 35 -4.49 -19.59 4.73
CA SER A 35 -5.88 -19.12 4.92
C SER A 35 -6.19 -17.83 4.12
N TYR A 36 -5.18 -17.17 3.54
CA TYR A 36 -5.34 -16.00 2.68
C TYR A 36 -4.80 -16.29 1.27
N ALA A 37 -5.21 -17.44 0.72
CA ALA A 37 -4.91 -17.82 -0.64
C ALA A 37 -5.75 -17.00 -1.63
N ALA A 38 -5.11 -16.51 -2.70
CA ALA A 38 -5.81 -15.82 -3.77
C ALA A 38 -6.65 -16.80 -4.60
N ALA A 39 -7.81 -16.33 -5.04
CA ALA A 39 -8.62 -17.06 -6.01
C ALA A 39 -7.91 -17.10 -7.39
N PRO A 40 -8.26 -18.06 -8.27
CA PRO A 40 -7.73 -18.13 -9.63
C PRO A 40 -7.94 -16.83 -10.44
N ASP A 41 -7.02 -16.53 -11.37
CA ASP A 41 -7.07 -15.32 -12.21
C ASP A 41 -8.41 -15.16 -12.97
N GLN A 42 -9.03 -16.26 -13.38
CA GLN A 42 -10.34 -16.25 -14.04
C GLN A 42 -11.44 -15.62 -13.17
N VAL A 43 -11.36 -15.77 -11.85
CA VAL A 43 -12.29 -15.12 -10.92
C VAL A 43 -12.05 -13.61 -10.94
N ALA A 44 -10.79 -13.17 -10.90
CA ALA A 44 -10.45 -11.76 -11.01
C ALA A 44 -10.93 -11.15 -12.34
N ASP A 45 -10.75 -11.86 -13.46
CA ASP A 45 -11.19 -11.42 -14.79
C ASP A 45 -12.73 -11.24 -14.88
N THR A 46 -13.50 -11.94 -14.05
CA THR A 46 -14.96 -11.76 -13.98
C THR A 46 -15.41 -10.69 -12.99
N LEU A 47 -14.63 -10.42 -11.96
CA LEU A 47 -15.00 -9.51 -10.87
C LEU A 47 -14.47 -8.09 -11.05
N LEU A 48 -13.27 -7.95 -11.61
CA LEU A 48 -12.58 -6.67 -11.71
C LEU A 48 -12.90 -5.96 -13.04
N VAL A 49 -13.14 -4.66 -12.94
CA VAL A 49 -13.33 -3.78 -14.09
C VAL A 49 -12.39 -2.57 -13.95
N ASP A 50 -11.92 -2.06 -15.08
CA ASP A 50 -11.16 -0.81 -15.11
C ASP A 50 -12.11 0.37 -14.82
N VAL A 51 -11.74 1.22 -13.87
CA VAL A 51 -12.58 2.36 -13.47
C VAL A 51 -12.81 3.35 -14.62
N LEU A 52 -11.88 3.45 -15.59
CA LEU A 52 -12.05 4.29 -16.77
C LEU A 52 -13.12 3.78 -17.75
N THR A 53 -13.50 2.50 -17.69
CA THR A 53 -14.64 1.98 -18.46
C THR A 53 -15.98 2.37 -17.85
N VAL A 54 -16.00 2.73 -16.56
CA VAL A 54 -17.18 3.20 -15.84
C VAL A 54 -17.37 4.70 -16.03
N ASP A 55 -16.30 5.48 -15.80
CA ASP A 55 -16.28 6.92 -16.09
C ASP A 55 -14.86 7.35 -16.53
N PRO A 56 -14.68 7.71 -17.82
CA PRO A 56 -13.37 8.07 -18.36
C PRO A 56 -12.86 9.43 -17.87
N THR A 57 -13.65 10.18 -17.11
CA THR A 57 -13.24 11.45 -16.50
C THR A 57 -12.56 11.30 -15.16
N ILE A 58 -12.57 10.10 -14.56
CA ILE A 58 -11.79 9.78 -13.37
C ILE A 58 -10.30 9.82 -13.74
N ARG A 59 -9.49 10.49 -12.92
CA ARG A 59 -8.05 10.55 -13.13
C ARG A 59 -7.36 9.40 -12.41
N ILE A 60 -6.31 8.85 -13.04
CA ILE A 60 -5.53 7.75 -12.48
C ILE A 60 -4.09 8.21 -12.22
N ASP A 61 -3.62 7.86 -11.04
CA ASP A 61 -2.23 8.01 -10.61
C ASP A 61 -1.86 6.78 -9.74
N ALA A 62 -1.78 5.61 -10.38
CA ALA A 62 -1.54 4.33 -9.71
C ALA A 62 -0.13 4.33 -9.07
N ARG A 63 -0.03 4.84 -7.84
CA ARG A 63 1.24 5.12 -7.12
C ARG A 63 2.15 3.91 -7.03
N TYR A 64 1.58 2.73 -6.87
CA TYR A 64 2.34 1.50 -6.72
C TYR A 64 2.84 0.90 -8.04
N ALA A 65 2.41 1.43 -9.19
CA ALA A 65 3.00 1.12 -10.50
C ALA A 65 4.32 1.87 -10.76
N GLY A 66 4.65 2.87 -9.95
CA GLY A 66 5.86 3.69 -10.08
C GLY A 66 6.68 3.74 -8.80
N THR A 67 7.66 4.64 -8.78
CA THR A 67 8.56 4.85 -7.62
C THR A 67 8.05 5.88 -6.62
N GLN A 68 6.99 6.65 -6.96
CA GLN A 68 6.44 7.70 -6.11
C GLN A 68 5.47 7.16 -5.06
N ASN A 69 5.94 6.22 -4.24
CA ASN A 69 5.22 5.62 -3.12
C ASN A 69 6.17 5.43 -1.93
N PHE A 70 5.66 5.04 -0.77
CA PHE A 70 6.44 4.94 0.46
C PHE A 70 7.54 3.88 0.45
N THR A 71 7.51 2.92 -0.48
CA THR A 71 8.56 1.91 -0.62
C THR A 71 9.71 2.38 -1.50
N GLY A 72 9.51 3.43 -2.33
CA GLY A 72 10.46 3.96 -3.28
C GLY A 72 10.65 3.11 -4.55
N ALA A 73 9.85 2.05 -4.73
CA ALA A 73 9.92 1.15 -5.88
C ALA A 73 8.52 0.69 -6.33
N PRO A 74 8.35 0.29 -7.60
CA PRO A 74 7.11 -0.35 -8.04
C PRO A 74 6.84 -1.62 -7.23
N LEU A 75 5.57 -1.85 -6.89
CA LEU A 75 5.19 -3.07 -6.18
C LEU A 75 4.92 -4.23 -7.14
N PRO A 76 5.22 -5.48 -6.74
CA PRO A 76 4.96 -6.65 -7.57
C PRO A 76 3.48 -6.76 -7.96
N GLY A 77 3.22 -6.99 -9.25
CA GLY A 77 1.87 -7.12 -9.79
C GLY A 77 1.24 -5.82 -10.27
N TYR A 78 1.94 -4.68 -10.22
CA TYR A 78 1.59 -3.45 -10.90
C TYR A 78 2.49 -3.25 -12.13
N GLU A 79 1.95 -3.46 -13.32
CA GLU A 79 2.68 -3.32 -14.59
C GLU A 79 2.17 -2.16 -15.45
N ALA A 80 1.08 -1.51 -15.04
CA ALA A 80 0.49 -0.38 -15.75
C ALA A 80 -0.08 0.67 -14.77
N ASN A 81 -0.17 1.93 -15.24
CA ASN A 81 -0.91 2.99 -14.56
C ASN A 81 -2.42 2.82 -14.77
N ARG A 82 -2.98 1.77 -14.16
CA ARG A 82 -4.39 1.39 -14.22
C ARG A 82 -4.95 1.14 -12.84
N VAL A 83 -6.23 1.40 -12.67
CA VAL A 83 -6.98 1.08 -11.45
C VAL A 83 -8.14 0.16 -11.78
N LEU A 84 -8.11 -1.02 -11.20
CA LEU A 84 -9.20 -1.99 -11.27
C LEU A 84 -9.97 -1.99 -9.95
N LEU A 85 -11.27 -2.22 -10.01
CA LEU A 85 -12.14 -2.40 -8.83
C LEU A 85 -13.13 -3.54 -9.08
N HIS A 86 -13.64 -4.11 -7.98
CA HIS A 86 -14.82 -4.96 -8.08
C HIS A 86 -15.95 -4.19 -8.76
N ARG A 87 -16.66 -4.84 -9.71
CA ARG A 87 -17.68 -4.19 -10.55
C ARG A 87 -18.69 -3.34 -9.77
N ASP A 88 -19.12 -3.81 -8.59
CA ASP A 88 -20.12 -3.10 -7.78
C ASP A 88 -19.51 -1.83 -7.15
N ALA A 89 -18.26 -1.92 -6.66
CA ALA A 89 -17.53 -0.78 -6.15
C ALA A 89 -17.23 0.24 -7.26
N ALA A 90 -16.85 -0.23 -8.45
CA ALA A 90 -16.61 0.63 -9.61
C ALA A 90 -17.87 1.37 -10.05
N ALA A 91 -19.02 0.68 -10.12
CA ALA A 91 -20.30 1.29 -10.45
C ALA A 91 -20.70 2.37 -9.43
N ALA A 92 -20.49 2.11 -8.12
CA ALA A 92 -20.71 3.10 -7.07
C ALA A 92 -19.76 4.30 -7.21
N LEU A 93 -18.48 4.06 -7.54
CA LEU A 93 -17.49 5.12 -7.77
C LEU A 93 -17.87 6.04 -8.95
N GLY A 94 -18.42 5.47 -10.03
CA GLY A 94 -18.96 6.25 -11.16
C GLY A 94 -20.08 7.20 -10.73
N ARG A 95 -20.95 6.78 -9.81
CA ARG A 95 -22.00 7.66 -9.27
C ARG A 95 -21.41 8.77 -8.38
N VAL A 96 -20.38 8.47 -7.59
CA VAL A 96 -19.62 9.52 -6.84
C VAL A 96 -19.04 10.55 -7.80
N GLN A 97 -18.37 10.10 -8.88
CA GLN A 97 -17.80 10.97 -9.91
C GLN A 97 -18.87 11.87 -10.53
N ALA A 98 -20.03 11.32 -10.88
CA ALA A 98 -21.14 12.07 -11.46
C ALA A 98 -21.65 13.16 -10.49
N ARG A 99 -21.75 12.86 -9.19
CA ARG A 99 -22.15 13.86 -8.17
C ARG A 99 -21.12 14.98 -8.03
N LEU A 100 -19.84 14.65 -7.95
CA LEU A 100 -18.76 15.64 -7.82
C LEU A 100 -18.71 16.60 -9.02
N ARG A 101 -18.97 16.08 -10.23
CA ARG A 101 -18.96 16.88 -11.46
C ARG A 101 -19.97 18.02 -11.44
N THR A 102 -21.11 17.89 -10.77
CA THR A 102 -22.10 18.98 -10.63
C THR A 102 -21.53 20.20 -9.88
N GLY A 103 -20.51 19.99 -9.05
CA GLY A 103 -19.79 21.05 -8.32
C GLY A 103 -18.44 21.43 -8.93
N GLY A 104 -18.13 20.98 -10.17
CA GLY A 104 -16.85 21.25 -10.82
C GLY A 104 -15.67 20.45 -10.26
N LEU A 105 -15.95 19.42 -9.45
CA LEU A 105 -14.95 18.52 -8.88
C LEU A 105 -14.96 17.14 -9.58
N GLY A 106 -13.87 16.42 -9.45
CA GLY A 106 -13.74 15.04 -9.90
C GLY A 106 -12.85 14.24 -8.97
N LEU A 107 -12.68 12.95 -9.28
CA LEU A 107 -11.83 12.03 -8.54
C LEU A 107 -10.47 11.84 -9.23
N LYS A 108 -9.44 11.64 -8.41
CA LYS A 108 -8.14 11.09 -8.78
C LYS A 108 -7.86 9.89 -7.88
N VAL A 109 -7.64 8.72 -8.47
CA VAL A 109 -7.45 7.45 -7.76
C VAL A 109 -5.97 7.09 -7.74
N PHE A 110 -5.44 6.83 -6.54
CA PHE A 110 -4.05 6.46 -6.28
C PHE A 110 -3.86 4.94 -6.24
N ASP A 111 -4.86 4.20 -5.72
CA ASP A 111 -4.88 2.75 -5.64
C ASP A 111 -6.32 2.23 -5.64
N GLY A 112 -6.51 1.04 -6.19
CA GLY A 112 -7.78 0.33 -6.15
C GLY A 112 -7.55 -1.14 -5.79
N TYR A 113 -7.88 -2.07 -6.69
CA TYR A 113 -7.48 -3.45 -6.51
C TYR A 113 -5.95 -3.54 -6.42
N ARG A 114 -5.46 -4.17 -5.37
CA ARG A 114 -4.04 -4.42 -5.09
C ARG A 114 -3.80 -5.93 -5.07
N PRO A 115 -2.95 -6.47 -5.93
CA PRO A 115 -2.61 -7.90 -5.90
C PRO A 115 -2.12 -8.32 -4.51
N VAL A 116 -2.45 -9.54 -4.07
CA VAL A 116 -2.00 -10.07 -2.77
C VAL A 116 -0.47 -10.00 -2.64
N ARG A 117 0.26 -10.28 -3.74
CA ARG A 117 1.74 -10.19 -3.78
C ARG A 117 2.25 -8.79 -3.45
N ALA A 118 1.53 -7.73 -3.85
CA ALA A 118 1.90 -6.36 -3.53
C ALA A 118 1.73 -6.05 -2.04
N THR A 119 0.63 -6.50 -1.42
CA THR A 119 0.44 -6.36 0.03
C THR A 119 1.53 -7.11 0.80
N ARG A 120 1.92 -8.31 0.37
CA ARG A 120 3.04 -9.06 0.97
C ARG A 120 4.34 -8.27 0.87
N ALA A 121 4.64 -7.67 -0.28
CA ALA A 121 5.84 -6.85 -0.47
C ALA A 121 5.85 -5.60 0.44
N MET A 122 4.69 -4.96 0.70
CA MET A 122 4.57 -3.87 1.67
C MET A 122 4.90 -4.34 3.10
N VAL A 123 4.38 -5.49 3.51
CA VAL A 123 4.65 -6.09 4.83
C VAL A 123 6.14 -6.39 4.98
N GLU A 124 6.73 -7.07 3.99
CA GLU A 124 8.16 -7.37 3.97
C GLU A 124 9.03 -6.11 3.99
N TRP A 125 8.62 -5.07 3.26
CA TRP A 125 9.30 -3.78 3.29
C TRP A 125 9.27 -3.16 4.70
N ALA A 126 8.13 -3.16 5.37
CA ALA A 126 7.99 -2.62 6.72
C ALA A 126 8.87 -3.39 7.74
N GLU A 127 8.94 -4.71 7.61
CA GLU A 127 9.78 -5.57 8.45
C GLU A 127 11.28 -5.34 8.20
N ARG A 128 11.72 -5.32 6.92
CA ARG A 128 13.13 -5.13 6.55
C ARG A 128 13.64 -3.71 6.82
N SER A 129 12.78 -2.69 6.72
CA SER A 129 13.15 -1.28 6.96
C SER A 129 13.06 -0.85 8.42
N GLY A 130 12.76 -1.77 9.34
CA GLY A 130 12.59 -1.46 10.77
C GLY A 130 11.30 -0.68 11.08
N ARG A 131 10.33 -0.67 10.17
CA ARG A 131 9.06 0.08 10.31
C ARG A 131 7.89 -0.81 10.74
N ARG A 132 8.15 -1.86 11.49
CA ARG A 132 7.13 -2.79 11.98
C ARG A 132 5.97 -2.09 12.70
N ALA A 133 6.22 -0.96 13.35
CA ALA A 133 5.19 -0.15 13.98
C ALA A 133 4.03 0.23 13.04
N LEU A 134 4.27 0.32 11.70
CA LEU A 134 3.21 0.58 10.71
C LEU A 134 2.25 -0.60 10.57
N LEU A 135 2.73 -1.84 10.79
CA LEU A 135 1.89 -3.04 10.81
C LEU A 135 1.08 -3.10 12.12
N ASP A 136 1.74 -2.84 13.24
CA ASP A 136 1.14 -2.95 14.58
C ASP A 136 0.08 -1.84 14.81
N SER A 137 0.26 -0.67 14.20
CA SER A 137 -0.70 0.44 14.24
C SER A 137 -1.82 0.35 13.20
N GLY A 138 -1.74 -0.61 12.26
CA GLY A 138 -2.77 -0.85 11.24
C GLY A 138 -2.69 0.07 10.01
N TYR A 139 -1.61 0.86 9.83
CA TYR A 139 -1.38 1.62 8.61
C TYR A 139 -1.03 0.72 7.42
N ILE A 140 -0.31 -0.37 7.66
CA ILE A 140 -0.07 -1.41 6.66
C ILE A 140 -0.73 -2.69 7.14
N ALA A 141 -1.76 -3.15 6.44
CA ALA A 141 -2.51 -4.35 6.77
C ALA A 141 -1.87 -5.59 6.16
N ARG A 142 -1.75 -6.69 6.94
CA ARG A 142 -1.33 -8.01 6.43
C ARG A 142 -2.37 -8.64 5.50
N ARG A 143 -3.64 -8.29 5.70
CA ARG A 143 -4.80 -8.65 4.87
C ARG A 143 -5.54 -7.37 4.54
N SER A 144 -5.56 -6.99 3.28
CA SER A 144 -6.10 -5.72 2.83
C SER A 144 -7.41 -5.91 2.08
N ARG A 145 -8.36 -5.00 2.27
CA ARG A 145 -9.59 -4.95 1.45
C ARG A 145 -9.30 -4.58 0.00
N HIS A 146 -8.17 -3.94 -0.29
CA HIS A 146 -7.68 -3.75 -1.66
C HIS A 146 -7.46 -5.07 -2.39
N ASN A 147 -7.03 -6.13 -1.69
CA ASN A 147 -6.83 -7.45 -2.30
C ASN A 147 -8.13 -8.07 -2.81
N LEU A 148 -9.27 -7.57 -2.34
CA LEU A 148 -10.61 -8.02 -2.76
C LEU A 148 -11.18 -7.15 -3.89
N GLY A 149 -10.46 -6.09 -4.30
CA GLY A 149 -10.94 -5.08 -5.25
C GLY A 149 -12.06 -4.18 -4.72
N VAL A 150 -12.30 -4.18 -3.39
CA VAL A 150 -13.41 -3.44 -2.77
C VAL A 150 -12.96 -2.23 -1.96
N ALA A 151 -11.69 -1.89 -1.99
CA ALA A 151 -11.14 -0.67 -1.40
C ALA A 151 -10.40 0.15 -2.44
N MET A 152 -10.35 1.44 -2.21
CA MET A 152 -9.65 2.41 -3.02
C MET A 152 -9.11 3.57 -2.21
N ASP A 153 -7.99 4.10 -2.68
CA ASP A 153 -7.35 5.30 -2.17
C ASP A 153 -7.47 6.41 -3.22
N LEU A 154 -8.00 7.56 -2.82
CA LEU A 154 -8.33 8.61 -3.77
C LEU A 154 -8.35 10.01 -3.15
N THR A 155 -8.37 11.01 -4.02
CA THR A 155 -8.59 12.42 -3.67
C THR A 155 -9.56 13.07 -4.62
N MET A 156 -9.95 14.31 -4.33
CA MET A 156 -10.68 15.17 -5.25
C MET A 156 -9.72 16.04 -6.07
N VAL A 157 -10.15 16.36 -7.29
CA VAL A 157 -9.47 17.32 -8.17
C VAL A 157 -10.47 18.39 -8.63
N ASP A 158 -10.02 19.60 -8.81
CA ASP A 158 -10.76 20.65 -9.52
C ASP A 158 -10.71 20.34 -11.03
N LEU A 159 -11.85 20.21 -11.66
CA LEU A 159 -11.95 19.83 -13.09
C LEU A 159 -11.49 20.92 -14.04
N GLY A 160 -11.57 22.18 -13.64
CA GLY A 160 -11.16 23.31 -14.46
C GLY A 160 -9.64 23.44 -14.56
N SER A 161 -8.95 23.34 -13.40
CA SER A 161 -7.48 23.48 -13.30
C SER A 161 -6.75 22.15 -13.36
N GLY A 162 -7.41 21.05 -12.98
CA GLY A 162 -6.79 19.75 -12.82
C GLY A 162 -5.96 19.58 -11.56
N ILE A 163 -6.00 20.55 -10.65
CA ILE A 163 -5.22 20.55 -9.41
C ILE A 163 -5.96 19.73 -8.33
N GLU A 164 -5.21 18.97 -7.55
CA GLU A 164 -5.75 18.26 -6.40
C GLU A 164 -6.30 19.23 -5.35
N VAL A 165 -7.47 18.90 -4.80
CA VAL A 165 -8.01 19.62 -3.66
C VAL A 165 -7.12 19.35 -2.44
N PRO A 166 -6.63 20.37 -1.72
CA PRO A 166 -5.73 20.18 -0.58
C PRO A 166 -6.40 19.38 0.56
N MET A 167 -5.82 18.27 0.93
CA MET A 167 -6.31 17.40 2.00
C MET A 167 -5.48 17.47 3.30
N GLY A 168 -4.45 18.35 3.34
CA GLY A 168 -3.65 18.66 4.54
C GLY A 168 -2.43 17.78 4.71
N THR A 169 -2.43 16.55 4.22
CA THR A 169 -1.25 15.68 4.14
C THR A 169 -1.15 15.07 2.76
N PRO A 170 0.05 14.68 2.31
CA PRO A 170 0.20 13.79 1.16
C PRO A 170 -0.50 12.44 1.37
N TYR A 171 -0.76 11.74 0.28
CA TYR A 171 -1.10 10.31 0.26
C TYR A 171 0.01 9.49 0.94
N ASP A 172 -0.33 8.37 1.58
CA ASP A 172 0.61 7.50 2.31
C ASP A 172 1.35 8.21 3.48
N THR A 173 0.76 9.26 4.06
CA THR A 173 1.24 9.84 5.32
C THR A 173 0.75 9.01 6.50
N PHE A 174 1.65 8.20 7.07
CA PHE A 174 1.33 7.27 8.17
C PHE A 174 1.50 7.93 9.54
N THR A 175 0.78 9.03 9.76
CA THR A 175 0.76 9.77 11.03
C THR A 175 -0.68 10.18 11.39
N PRO A 176 -0.94 10.53 12.66
CA PRO A 176 -2.25 11.04 13.08
C PRO A 176 -2.76 12.23 12.28
N ASP A 177 -1.89 13.03 11.62
CA ASP A 177 -2.32 14.15 10.79
C ASP A 177 -3.14 13.71 9.56
N ALA A 178 -2.95 12.46 9.11
CA ALA A 178 -3.73 11.85 8.04
C ALA A 178 -5.10 11.32 8.50
N HIS A 179 -5.34 11.21 9.81
CA HIS A 179 -6.66 10.77 10.30
C HIS A 179 -7.73 11.73 9.85
N THR A 180 -8.83 11.20 9.33
CA THR A 180 -9.89 11.98 8.67
C THR A 180 -10.39 13.15 9.53
N ALA A 181 -10.53 12.94 10.83
CA ALA A 181 -10.99 13.94 11.78
C ALA A 181 -9.91 14.96 12.21
N ASN A 182 -8.61 14.63 12.01
CA ASN A 182 -7.49 15.46 12.47
C ASN A 182 -7.14 16.53 11.44
N ALA A 183 -8.12 17.37 11.11
CA ALA A 183 -7.95 18.51 10.23
C ALA A 183 -8.81 19.67 10.70
N GLU A 184 -8.41 20.88 10.34
CA GLU A 184 -9.11 22.11 10.73
C GLU A 184 -9.44 23.00 9.53
N GLY A 185 -10.32 23.95 9.74
CA GLY A 185 -10.62 25.01 8.80
C GLY A 185 -11.08 24.48 7.43
N ARG A 186 -10.41 24.90 6.37
CA ARG A 186 -10.74 24.52 4.98
C ARG A 186 -10.41 23.07 4.69
N ILE A 187 -9.33 22.55 5.23
CA ILE A 187 -8.91 21.14 5.04
C ILE A 187 -9.97 20.21 5.60
N ARG A 188 -10.45 20.46 6.81
CA ARG A 188 -11.53 19.67 7.42
C ARG A 188 -12.77 19.65 6.53
N ARG A 189 -13.20 20.80 6.00
CA ARG A 189 -14.34 20.87 5.08
C ARG A 189 -14.14 20.03 3.82
N TYR A 190 -12.94 20.01 3.25
CA TYR A 190 -12.65 19.21 2.07
C TYR A 190 -12.70 17.70 2.36
N ARG A 191 -12.11 17.25 3.47
CA ARG A 191 -12.24 15.84 3.91
C ARG A 191 -13.70 15.46 4.18
N GLU A 192 -14.48 16.32 4.81
CA GLU A 192 -15.92 16.10 5.04
C GLU A 192 -16.74 16.04 3.75
N ILE A 193 -16.41 16.82 2.73
CA ILE A 193 -17.06 16.74 1.41
C ILE A 193 -16.75 15.37 0.79
N LEU A 194 -15.49 14.96 0.77
CA LEU A 194 -15.08 13.67 0.22
C LEU A 194 -15.79 12.52 0.94
N VAL A 195 -15.76 12.50 2.26
CA VAL A 195 -16.43 11.46 3.06
C VAL A 195 -17.93 11.43 2.75
N ARG A 196 -18.62 12.56 2.80
CA ARG A 196 -20.06 12.60 2.55
C ARG A 196 -20.46 12.11 1.17
N VAL A 197 -19.71 12.50 0.12
CA VAL A 197 -20.06 12.05 -1.23
C VAL A 197 -19.79 10.57 -1.42
N MET A 198 -18.71 10.04 -0.85
CA MET A 198 -18.39 8.61 -0.87
C MET A 198 -19.42 7.80 -0.09
N GLU A 199 -19.76 8.23 1.13
CA GLU A 199 -20.75 7.54 1.97
C GLU A 199 -22.17 7.60 1.37
N SER A 200 -22.53 8.66 0.65
CA SER A 200 -23.81 8.74 -0.04
C SER A 200 -24.01 7.66 -1.12
N GLU A 201 -22.92 7.04 -1.57
CA GLU A 201 -22.94 5.93 -2.53
C GLU A 201 -22.56 4.58 -1.89
N GLY A 202 -22.54 4.52 -0.55
CA GLY A 202 -22.38 3.27 0.21
C GLY A 202 -20.95 2.91 0.60
N PHE A 203 -19.97 3.75 0.32
CA PHE A 203 -18.59 3.57 0.79
C PHE A 203 -18.47 3.85 2.29
N ARG A 204 -17.38 3.36 2.89
CA ARG A 204 -17.00 3.62 4.28
C ARG A 204 -15.57 4.10 4.33
N ASN A 205 -15.33 5.24 4.97
CA ASN A 205 -13.99 5.75 5.20
C ASN A 205 -13.26 4.96 6.28
N TYR A 206 -11.95 4.81 6.15
CA TYR A 206 -11.08 4.34 7.23
C TYR A 206 -10.57 5.55 8.01
N GLU A 207 -10.92 5.66 9.27
CA GLU A 207 -10.71 6.87 10.07
C GLU A 207 -9.25 7.36 10.17
N LYS A 208 -8.28 6.44 10.03
CA LYS A 208 -6.84 6.76 10.09
C LYS A 208 -6.25 7.30 8.78
N GLU A 209 -7.04 7.27 7.69
CA GLU A 209 -6.59 7.63 6.35
C GLU A 209 -7.69 8.35 5.59
N TRP A 210 -7.53 9.68 5.41
CA TRP A 210 -8.56 10.49 4.75
C TRP A 210 -8.85 10.07 3.30
N TRP A 211 -7.90 9.38 2.66
CA TRP A 211 -7.99 8.90 1.26
C TRP A 211 -8.64 7.54 1.11
N HIS A 212 -8.67 6.70 2.19
CA HIS A 212 -9.04 5.29 2.11
C HIS A 212 -10.53 5.05 2.32
N PHE A 213 -11.15 4.42 1.33
CA PHE A 213 -12.56 4.03 1.36
C PHE A 213 -12.74 2.57 0.98
N SER A 214 -13.75 1.92 1.55
CA SER A 214 -14.12 0.55 1.19
C SER A 214 -15.61 0.44 0.91
N TYR A 215 -15.95 -0.41 -0.07
CA TYR A 215 -17.32 -0.73 -0.44
C TYR A 215 -17.72 -2.10 0.12
N PRO A 216 -18.94 -2.27 0.67
CA PRO A 216 -19.40 -3.55 1.18
C PRO A 216 -19.77 -4.46 -0.01
N VAL A 217 -19.05 -5.57 -0.16
CA VAL A 217 -19.37 -6.65 -1.09
C VAL A 217 -19.39 -7.95 -0.29
N GLU A 218 -20.49 -8.68 -0.37
CA GLU A 218 -20.60 -10.00 0.24
C GLU A 218 -19.73 -11.02 -0.52
N ALA A 219 -19.14 -11.97 0.23
CA ALA A 219 -18.33 -13.06 -0.31
C ALA A 219 -17.16 -12.62 -1.24
N ALA A 220 -16.66 -11.38 -1.09
CA ALA A 220 -15.47 -10.94 -1.81
C ALA A 220 -14.23 -11.78 -1.41
N VAL A 221 -13.45 -12.20 -2.40
CA VAL A 221 -12.31 -13.11 -2.21
C VAL A 221 -10.99 -12.41 -2.54
N PRO A 222 -9.86 -12.81 -1.90
CA PRO A 222 -8.55 -12.29 -2.25
C PRO A 222 -8.17 -12.67 -3.68
N LEU A 223 -7.55 -11.72 -4.39
CA LEU A 223 -7.14 -11.85 -5.78
C LEU A 223 -5.64 -11.52 -5.92
N ASP A 224 -4.96 -12.16 -6.88
CA ASP A 224 -3.53 -11.90 -7.15
C ASP A 224 -3.24 -11.68 -8.64
N ARG A 225 -4.26 -11.26 -9.40
CA ARG A 225 -4.18 -10.90 -10.82
C ARG A 225 -3.25 -9.72 -11.03
N VAL A 226 -2.34 -9.80 -12.01
CA VAL A 226 -1.47 -8.67 -12.39
C VAL A 226 -2.29 -7.55 -13.03
N VAL A 227 -2.04 -6.32 -12.62
CA VAL A 227 -2.61 -5.09 -13.20
C VAL A 227 -1.75 -4.66 -14.39
N ARG A 228 -2.24 -4.87 -15.61
CA ARG A 228 -1.56 -4.55 -16.87
C ARG A 228 -2.52 -3.96 -17.89
#